data_d88f99788b9210ada4b538839c5e2485
#
_entry.id   d88f99788b9210ada4b538839c5e2485
#
_cell.length_a   1.000
_cell.length_b   1.000
_cell.length_c   1.000
_cell.angle_alpha   90.00
_cell.angle_beta   90.00
_cell.angle_gamma   90.00
#
_symmetry.space_group_name_H-M   'P 1'
#
loop_
_entity.id
_entity.type
_entity.pdbx_description
1 polymer ?
#
loop_
_entity_poly.entity_id
_entity_poly.type
_entity_poly.pdbx_seq_one_letter_code
_entity_poly.pdbx_strand_id
1 'polypeptide(L)'
;MKLFKIIINLFFASLIIVSGKSFAVTADDIENADPTGQTVEFWVQYSDERLDAMKARAERFEAESGIKVNVVYKGHYGKVQSAMMSSAGTKDIADVARGYGNAAADMYIVTAAIDQTPLANSKKWGVSQADKDDWGANWDVGYSPYFEGNPKLLHEVGKSIEILYYNKDWLNELGLDDPKHLQILLKQLAQLQIKTLVAKWVRSQVTDMK
;
A
#
# COMPACT_ATOMS: atom_id res chain seq x y z
N MET A 1 -28.83 39.89 35.97
CA MET A 1 -27.44 39.73 35.54
C MET A 1 -26.69 38.54 36.22
N LYS A 2 -26.96 38.15 37.46
CA LYS A 2 -26.29 37.04 38.12
C LYS A 2 -26.72 35.66 37.61
N LEU A 3 -28.01 35.48 37.25
CA LEU A 3 -28.53 34.20 36.74
C LEU A 3 -27.96 33.83 35.35
N PHE A 4 -27.74 34.83 34.49
CA PHE A 4 -27.19 34.62 33.15
C PHE A 4 -25.73 34.20 33.14
N LYS A 5 -24.94 34.66 34.12
CA LYS A 5 -23.53 34.21 34.29
C LYS A 5 -23.42 32.78 34.82
N ILE A 6 -24.39 32.29 35.60
CA ILE A 6 -24.43 30.92 36.11
C ILE A 6 -24.78 29.95 35.00
N ILE A 7 -25.68 30.30 34.08
CA ILE A 7 -26.05 29.44 32.95
C ILE A 7 -24.90 29.31 31.94
N ILE A 8 -24.16 30.41 31.68
CA ILE A 8 -22.99 30.36 30.79
C ILE A 8 -21.86 29.51 31.39
N ASN A 9 -21.62 29.58 32.70
CA ASN A 9 -20.59 28.74 33.34
C ASN A 9 -20.97 27.26 33.42
N LEU A 10 -22.28 26.94 33.52
CA LEU A 10 -22.75 25.55 33.46
C LEU A 10 -22.71 24.98 32.03
N PHE A 11 -22.90 25.83 31.01
CA PHE A 11 -22.78 25.40 29.60
C PHE A 11 -21.29 25.18 29.18
N PHE A 12 -20.35 25.96 29.73
CA PHE A 12 -18.93 25.76 29.51
C PHE A 12 -18.35 24.59 30.32
N ALA A 13 -18.92 24.28 31.48
CA ALA A 13 -18.50 23.13 32.29
C ALA A 13 -18.98 21.78 31.72
N SER A 14 -20.03 21.75 30.91
CA SER A 14 -20.51 20.54 30.23
C SER A 14 -19.81 20.26 28.88
N LEU A 15 -18.93 21.18 28.42
CA LEU A 15 -18.19 21.01 27.17
C LEU A 15 -16.76 20.42 27.35
N ILE A 16 -16.41 20.04 28.56
CA ILE A 16 -15.07 19.51 28.86
C ILE A 16 -15.17 18.12 29.49
N ILE A 17 -15.91 17.20 28.97
CA ILE A 17 -15.66 15.77 29.20
C ILE A 17 -16.27 14.98 28.02
N VAL A 18 -15.79 15.20 26.83
CA VAL A 18 -15.59 14.13 25.87
C VAL A 18 -14.11 14.18 25.50
N SER A 19 -13.28 13.98 26.50
CA SER A 19 -12.00 13.35 26.25
C SER A 19 -12.35 11.98 25.73
N GLY A 20 -12.48 11.85 24.41
CA GLY A 20 -12.43 10.55 23.80
C GLY A 20 -11.17 9.87 24.32
N LYS A 21 -11.33 8.95 25.27
CA LYS A 21 -10.26 8.02 25.58
C LYS A 21 -10.05 7.29 24.28
N SER A 22 -9.03 7.70 23.55
CA SER A 22 -8.42 6.84 22.57
C SER A 22 -7.96 5.64 23.36
N PHE A 23 -8.77 4.58 23.40
CA PHE A 23 -8.35 3.31 23.95
C PHE A 23 -7.28 2.80 23.00
N ALA A 24 -6.03 3.05 23.34
CA ALA A 24 -4.93 2.37 22.68
C ALA A 24 -5.17 0.87 22.92
N VAL A 25 -5.38 0.13 21.84
CA VAL A 25 -5.52 -1.34 21.90
C VAL A 25 -4.23 -1.89 22.50
N THR A 26 -4.36 -2.60 23.61
CA THR A 26 -3.20 -3.19 24.30
C THR A 26 -2.83 -4.54 23.69
N ALA A 27 -1.63 -5.03 23.96
CA ALA A 27 -1.23 -6.38 23.55
C ALA A 27 -2.17 -7.46 24.15
N ASP A 28 -2.62 -7.25 25.38
CA ASP A 28 -3.54 -8.19 26.05
C ASP A 28 -4.93 -8.18 25.38
N ASP A 29 -5.43 -7.04 24.93
CA ASP A 29 -6.68 -6.97 24.16
C ASP A 29 -6.58 -7.77 22.86
N ILE A 30 -5.44 -7.71 22.18
CA ILE A 30 -5.17 -8.46 20.96
C ILE A 30 -5.12 -9.95 21.24
N GLU A 31 -4.36 -10.39 22.25
CA GLU A 31 -4.22 -11.83 22.59
C GLU A 31 -5.55 -12.45 23.03
N ASN A 32 -6.42 -11.68 23.68
CA ASN A 32 -7.71 -12.15 24.18
C ASN A 32 -8.86 -11.92 23.20
N ALA A 33 -8.64 -11.29 22.04
CA ALA A 33 -9.68 -11.06 21.06
C ALA A 33 -10.27 -12.39 20.52
N ASP A 34 -11.57 -12.38 20.34
CA ASP A 34 -12.30 -13.41 19.57
C ASP A 34 -13.12 -12.73 18.48
N PRO A 35 -12.57 -12.62 17.25
CA PRO A 35 -13.26 -12.01 16.12
C PRO A 35 -14.22 -12.95 15.39
N THR A 36 -14.47 -14.17 15.89
CA THR A 36 -15.36 -15.14 15.27
C THR A 36 -16.76 -14.55 15.07
N GLY A 37 -17.34 -14.72 13.89
CA GLY A 37 -18.66 -14.19 13.54
C GLY A 37 -18.67 -12.70 13.15
N GLN A 38 -17.53 -12.01 13.20
CA GLN A 38 -17.42 -10.64 12.73
C GLN A 38 -17.37 -10.56 11.20
N THR A 39 -17.74 -9.39 10.66
CA THR A 39 -17.60 -9.09 9.25
C THR A 39 -16.60 -7.95 9.08
N VAL A 40 -15.65 -8.14 8.18
CA VAL A 40 -14.59 -7.18 7.83
C VAL A 40 -14.82 -6.68 6.41
N GLU A 41 -14.83 -5.38 6.20
CA GLU A 41 -14.86 -4.79 4.86
C GLU A 41 -13.44 -4.55 4.35
N PHE A 42 -13.10 -5.14 3.20
CA PHE A 42 -11.79 -5.07 2.58
C PHE A 42 -11.84 -4.39 1.22
N TRP A 43 -11.27 -3.18 1.11
CA TRP A 43 -11.22 -2.43 -0.14
C TRP A 43 -9.99 -2.76 -0.97
N VAL A 44 -10.23 -3.12 -2.23
CA VAL A 44 -9.19 -3.57 -3.16
C VAL A 44 -9.24 -2.82 -4.49
N GLN A 45 -8.10 -2.78 -5.16
CA GLN A 45 -7.95 -2.22 -6.51
C GLN A 45 -8.08 -3.27 -7.61
N TYR A 46 -8.25 -4.53 -7.27
CA TYR A 46 -8.39 -5.61 -8.24
C TYR A 46 -9.79 -5.68 -8.83
N SER A 47 -9.87 -5.80 -10.16
CA SER A 47 -11.06 -6.10 -10.94
C SER A 47 -10.95 -7.49 -11.56
N ASP A 48 -12.02 -7.92 -12.20
CA ASP A 48 -12.10 -9.12 -13.03
C ASP A 48 -11.60 -10.38 -12.27
N GLU A 49 -10.87 -11.25 -12.92
CA GLU A 49 -10.40 -12.53 -12.36
C GLU A 49 -9.57 -12.36 -11.08
N ARG A 50 -8.87 -11.23 -10.93
CA ARG A 50 -8.12 -10.94 -9.69
C ARG A 50 -9.05 -10.64 -8.52
N LEU A 51 -10.16 -9.97 -8.78
CA LEU A 51 -11.19 -9.75 -7.77
C LEU A 51 -11.84 -11.07 -7.37
N ASP A 52 -12.14 -11.93 -8.33
CA ASP A 52 -12.73 -13.25 -8.07
C ASP A 52 -11.77 -14.14 -7.26
N ALA A 53 -10.47 -14.10 -7.58
CA ALA A 53 -9.45 -14.79 -6.79
C ALA A 53 -9.36 -14.25 -5.35
N MET A 54 -9.53 -12.94 -5.13
CA MET A 54 -9.56 -12.37 -3.78
C MET A 54 -10.81 -12.79 -3.01
N LYS A 55 -11.98 -12.83 -3.64
CA LYS A 55 -13.23 -13.33 -3.03
C LYS A 55 -13.10 -14.79 -2.65
N ALA A 56 -12.57 -15.64 -3.53
CA ALA A 56 -12.35 -17.05 -3.23
C ALA A 56 -11.36 -17.26 -2.06
N ARG A 57 -10.39 -16.38 -1.88
CA ARG A 57 -9.51 -16.38 -0.69
C ARG A 57 -10.25 -15.94 0.56
N ALA A 58 -11.12 -14.94 0.47
CA ALA A 58 -11.97 -14.49 1.57
C ALA A 58 -12.91 -15.60 2.06
N GLU A 59 -13.53 -16.34 1.13
CA GLU A 59 -14.39 -17.50 1.45
C GLU A 59 -13.62 -18.61 2.19
N ARG A 60 -12.40 -18.91 1.76
CA ARG A 60 -11.55 -19.88 2.47
C ARG A 60 -11.17 -19.39 3.87
N PHE A 61 -10.81 -18.13 3.99
CA PHE A 61 -10.49 -17.53 5.28
C PHE A 61 -11.69 -17.55 6.23
N GLU A 62 -12.90 -17.26 5.73
CA GLU A 62 -14.15 -17.37 6.50
C GLU A 62 -14.38 -18.80 6.98
N ALA A 63 -14.19 -19.79 6.10
CA ALA A 63 -14.35 -21.21 6.46
C ALA A 63 -13.35 -21.67 7.55
N GLU A 64 -12.15 -21.11 7.56
CA GLU A 64 -11.08 -21.47 8.51
C GLU A 64 -11.19 -20.68 9.83
N SER A 65 -11.58 -19.41 9.78
CA SER A 65 -11.52 -18.48 10.92
C SER A 65 -12.90 -18.14 11.51
N GLY A 66 -13.98 -18.37 10.77
CA GLY A 66 -15.31 -17.88 11.12
C GLY A 66 -15.48 -16.37 10.95
N ILE A 67 -14.53 -15.66 10.33
CA ILE A 67 -14.57 -14.23 10.09
C ILE A 67 -14.93 -13.99 8.63
N LYS A 68 -16.06 -13.31 8.38
CA LYS A 68 -16.48 -12.95 7.04
C LYS A 68 -15.68 -11.77 6.51
N VAL A 69 -15.19 -11.87 5.26
CA VAL A 69 -14.50 -10.76 4.60
C VAL A 69 -15.28 -10.33 3.35
N ASN A 70 -15.83 -9.11 3.40
CA ASN A 70 -16.52 -8.50 2.28
C ASN A 70 -15.50 -7.78 1.40
N VAL A 71 -15.12 -8.38 0.26
CA VAL A 71 -14.13 -7.81 -0.67
C VAL A 71 -14.82 -6.86 -1.64
N VAL A 72 -14.47 -5.57 -1.59
CA VAL A 72 -15.09 -4.50 -2.37
C VAL A 72 -14.08 -3.84 -3.31
N TYR A 73 -14.36 -3.86 -4.60
CA TYR A 73 -13.59 -3.12 -5.60
C TYR A 73 -13.88 -1.63 -5.52
N LYS A 74 -12.85 -0.81 -5.36
CA LYS A 74 -12.94 0.67 -5.28
C LYS A 74 -12.24 1.40 -6.44
N GLY A 75 -11.82 0.69 -7.48
CA GLY A 75 -11.02 1.25 -8.58
C GLY A 75 -9.52 1.08 -8.35
N HIS A 76 -8.69 1.77 -9.13
CA HIS A 76 -7.23 1.71 -8.98
C HIS A 76 -6.75 2.26 -7.61
N TYR A 77 -5.48 2.03 -7.26
CA TYR A 77 -4.89 2.40 -5.96
C TYR A 77 -5.21 3.84 -5.51
N GLY A 78 -5.12 4.83 -6.41
CA GLY A 78 -5.47 6.21 -6.07
C GLY A 78 -6.95 6.41 -5.70
N LYS A 79 -7.85 5.59 -6.25
CA LYS A 79 -9.28 5.63 -5.86
C LYS A 79 -9.50 4.97 -4.50
N VAL A 80 -8.82 3.87 -4.20
CA VAL A 80 -8.85 3.26 -2.86
C VAL A 80 -8.34 4.27 -1.83
N GLN A 81 -7.20 4.91 -2.07
CA GLN A 81 -6.64 5.93 -1.19
C GLN A 81 -7.60 7.12 -1.00
N SER A 82 -8.17 7.65 -2.09
CA SER A 82 -9.13 8.76 -2.01
C SER A 82 -10.38 8.37 -1.23
N ALA A 83 -10.90 7.15 -1.41
CA ALA A 83 -12.04 6.66 -0.65
C ALA A 83 -11.72 6.53 0.84
N MET A 84 -10.55 5.98 1.19
CA MET A 84 -10.10 5.90 2.59
C MET A 84 -9.97 7.30 3.20
N MET A 85 -9.32 8.25 2.51
CA MET A 85 -9.16 9.63 2.99
C MET A 85 -10.51 10.34 3.20
N SER A 86 -11.45 10.18 2.27
CA SER A 86 -12.76 10.84 2.37
C SER A 86 -13.68 10.25 3.44
N SER A 87 -13.47 9.01 3.83
CA SER A 87 -14.23 8.33 4.88
C SER A 87 -13.49 8.24 6.22
N ALA A 88 -12.28 8.82 6.32
CA ALA A 88 -11.53 8.87 7.58
C ALA A 88 -12.37 9.54 8.68
N GLY A 89 -12.43 8.89 9.85
CA GLY A 89 -13.23 9.35 10.99
C GLY A 89 -14.74 9.12 10.87
N THR A 90 -15.22 8.47 9.81
CA THR A 90 -16.63 8.08 9.64
C THR A 90 -16.81 6.57 9.84
N LYS A 91 -18.06 6.11 9.92
CA LYS A 91 -18.39 4.68 9.99
C LYS A 91 -18.30 3.97 8.63
N ASP A 92 -18.12 4.74 7.55
CA ASP A 92 -18.11 4.23 6.18
C ASP A 92 -16.69 3.90 5.69
N ILE A 93 -15.69 4.01 6.56
CA ILE A 93 -14.32 3.61 6.27
C ILE A 93 -14.19 2.09 6.31
N ALA A 94 -13.40 1.52 5.38
CA ALA A 94 -13.11 0.09 5.40
C ALA A 94 -12.25 -0.30 6.61
N ASP A 95 -12.44 -1.53 7.09
CA ASP A 95 -11.60 -2.11 8.15
C ASP A 95 -10.18 -2.42 7.64
N VAL A 96 -10.08 -2.81 6.36
CA VAL A 96 -8.83 -3.13 5.68
C VAL A 96 -8.83 -2.54 4.27
N ALA A 97 -7.72 -2.01 3.83
CA ALA A 97 -7.56 -1.51 2.46
C ALA A 97 -6.20 -1.90 1.86
N ARG A 98 -6.18 -2.13 0.55
CA ARG A 98 -4.92 -2.27 -0.18
C ARG A 98 -4.37 -0.90 -0.59
N GLY A 99 -3.07 -0.71 -0.34
CA GLY A 99 -2.38 0.52 -0.69
C GLY A 99 -0.88 0.33 -0.75
N TYR A 100 -0.18 1.39 -1.11
CA TYR A 100 1.27 1.50 -1.01
C TYR A 100 1.67 2.12 0.33
N GLY A 101 2.95 2.02 0.70
CA GLY A 101 3.45 2.55 1.96
C GLY A 101 3.21 4.05 2.15
N ASN A 102 3.26 4.85 1.09
CA ASN A 102 2.91 6.27 1.16
C ASN A 102 1.43 6.48 1.49
N ALA A 103 0.52 5.69 0.90
CA ALA A 103 -0.90 5.77 1.23
C ALA A 103 -1.16 5.35 2.69
N ALA A 104 -0.47 4.31 3.17
CA ALA A 104 -0.56 3.90 4.58
C ALA A 104 -0.06 5.01 5.52
N ALA A 105 1.02 5.72 5.15
CA ALA A 105 1.54 6.86 5.90
C ALA A 105 0.53 8.02 5.95
N ASP A 106 -0.10 8.37 4.82
CA ASP A 106 -1.14 9.39 4.77
C ASP A 106 -2.32 9.04 5.69
N MET A 107 -2.74 7.75 5.68
CA MET A 107 -3.81 7.27 6.56
C MET A 107 -3.41 7.33 8.04
N TYR A 108 -2.15 7.04 8.36
CA TYR A 108 -1.65 7.12 9.72
C TYR A 108 -1.65 8.55 10.27
N ILE A 109 -1.29 9.54 9.45
CA ILE A 109 -1.33 10.96 9.81
C ILE A 109 -2.75 11.42 10.19
N VAL A 110 -3.77 10.93 9.46
CA VAL A 110 -5.16 11.28 9.72
C VAL A 110 -5.87 10.31 10.69
N THR A 111 -5.10 9.49 11.39
CA THR A 111 -5.60 8.49 12.36
C THR A 111 -6.59 7.47 11.77
N ALA A 112 -6.54 7.25 10.47
CA ALA A 112 -7.34 6.26 9.76
C ALA A 112 -6.62 4.92 9.56
N ALA A 113 -5.33 4.84 9.90
CA ALA A 113 -4.57 3.60 9.99
C ALA A 113 -3.95 3.47 11.38
N ILE A 114 -3.75 2.24 11.83
CA ILE A 114 -3.15 1.93 13.13
C ILE A 114 -1.74 1.37 12.96
N ASP A 115 -0.93 1.48 14.00
CA ASP A 115 0.31 0.73 14.13
C ASP A 115 -0.03 -0.76 14.28
N GLN A 116 0.36 -1.57 13.31
CA GLN A 116 0.13 -3.01 13.27
C GLN A 116 1.24 -3.80 14.00
N THR A 117 2.24 -3.14 14.57
CA THR A 117 3.34 -3.80 15.28
C THR A 117 2.85 -4.73 16.39
N PRO A 118 1.88 -4.35 17.25
CA PRO A 118 1.35 -5.25 18.26
C PRO A 118 0.66 -6.50 17.67
N LEU A 119 -0.09 -6.33 16.58
CA LEU A 119 -0.72 -7.42 15.86
C LEU A 119 0.31 -8.36 15.22
N ALA A 120 1.31 -7.79 14.55
CA ALA A 120 2.38 -8.55 13.89
C ALA A 120 3.20 -9.40 14.88
N ASN A 121 3.28 -8.98 16.12
CA ASN A 121 4.04 -9.64 17.19
C ASN A 121 3.15 -10.46 18.16
N SER A 122 1.83 -10.49 17.95
CA SER A 122 0.92 -11.33 18.72
C SER A 122 1.30 -12.80 18.61
N LYS A 123 1.20 -13.54 19.70
CA LYS A 123 1.44 -14.99 19.72
C LYS A 123 0.29 -15.75 19.08
N LYS A 124 -0.92 -15.23 19.20
CA LYS A 124 -2.14 -15.86 18.69
C LYS A 124 -2.44 -15.46 17.23
N TRP A 125 -2.28 -14.17 16.89
CA TRP A 125 -2.71 -13.60 15.62
C TRP A 125 -1.58 -13.12 14.73
N GLY A 126 -0.37 -13.08 15.26
CA GLY A 126 0.80 -12.56 14.56
C GLY A 126 1.35 -13.53 13.53
N VAL A 127 2.32 -13.05 12.78
CA VAL A 127 3.04 -13.84 11.78
C VAL A 127 4.11 -14.67 12.47
N SER A 128 4.20 -15.96 12.12
CA SER A 128 5.19 -16.86 12.69
C SER A 128 6.62 -16.42 12.34
N GLN A 129 7.61 -16.81 13.15
CA GLN A 129 9.01 -16.51 12.84
C GLN A 129 9.45 -17.15 11.53
N ALA A 130 8.95 -18.35 11.22
CA ALA A 130 9.26 -19.03 9.96
C ALA A 130 8.75 -18.25 8.74
N ASP A 131 7.55 -17.67 8.82
CA ASP A 131 7.01 -16.83 7.76
C ASP A 131 7.79 -15.51 7.62
N LYS A 132 8.18 -14.90 8.74
CA LYS A 132 9.02 -13.68 8.73
C LYS A 132 10.36 -13.94 8.06
N ASP A 133 10.97 -15.08 8.35
CA ASP A 133 12.25 -15.49 7.76
C ASP A 133 12.12 -15.79 6.26
N ASP A 134 11.00 -16.40 5.82
CA ASP A 134 10.68 -16.64 4.42
C ASP A 134 10.47 -15.31 3.65
N TRP A 135 9.83 -14.34 4.26
CA TRP A 135 9.67 -13.01 3.68
C TRP A 135 10.99 -12.23 3.62
N GLY A 136 11.93 -12.51 4.50
CA GLY A 136 13.22 -11.86 4.58
C GLY A 136 13.09 -10.33 4.66
N ALA A 137 13.87 -9.61 3.84
CA ALA A 137 13.85 -8.14 3.82
C ALA A 137 12.47 -7.52 3.46
N ASN A 138 11.57 -8.27 2.84
CA ASN A 138 10.23 -7.77 2.53
C ASN A 138 9.37 -7.63 3.81
N TRP A 139 9.69 -8.34 4.88
CA TRP A 139 9.03 -8.17 6.16
C TRP A 139 9.16 -6.75 6.70
N ASP A 140 10.32 -6.14 6.52
CA ASP A 140 10.63 -4.82 7.06
C ASP A 140 10.07 -3.67 6.21
N VAL A 141 9.64 -3.94 4.98
CA VAL A 141 9.06 -2.91 4.09
C VAL A 141 7.82 -2.24 4.69
N GLY A 142 7.09 -2.95 5.55
CA GLY A 142 5.88 -2.42 6.22
C GLY A 142 6.15 -1.41 7.31
N TYR A 143 7.38 -1.29 7.81
CA TYR A 143 7.75 -0.35 8.86
C TYR A 143 8.01 1.04 8.28
N SER A 144 7.57 2.07 8.99
CA SER A 144 7.72 3.46 8.56
C SER A 144 8.72 4.21 9.44
N PRO A 145 9.95 4.47 8.96
CA PRO A 145 10.98 5.16 9.74
C PRO A 145 10.72 6.67 9.91
N TYR A 146 9.67 7.18 9.28
CA TYR A 146 9.32 8.61 9.34
C TYR A 146 8.47 8.99 10.55
N PHE A 147 8.02 8.00 11.34
CA PHE A 147 7.20 8.23 12.52
C PHE A 147 7.91 7.70 13.78
N GLU A 148 7.64 8.35 14.90
CA GLU A 148 8.14 7.91 16.20
C GLU A 148 7.72 6.47 16.48
N GLY A 149 8.63 5.65 17.01
CA GLY A 149 8.40 4.24 17.27
C GLY A 149 8.47 3.33 16.06
N ASN A 150 8.72 3.86 14.84
CA ASN A 150 8.82 3.08 13.61
C ASN A 150 7.65 2.11 13.44
N PRO A 151 6.39 2.61 13.37
CA PRO A 151 5.20 1.76 13.33
C PRO A 151 5.15 0.91 12.06
N LYS A 152 4.64 -0.32 12.18
CA LYS A 152 4.31 -1.16 11.03
C LYS A 152 2.94 -0.74 10.48
N LEU A 153 2.91 -0.13 9.31
CA LEU A 153 1.70 0.45 8.72
C LEU A 153 1.06 -0.42 7.66
N LEU A 154 1.78 -1.43 7.15
CA LEU A 154 1.24 -2.36 6.17
C LEU A 154 1.94 -3.72 6.26
N HIS A 155 1.27 -4.74 5.71
CA HIS A 155 1.88 -6.02 5.41
C HIS A 155 2.08 -6.14 3.91
N GLU A 156 3.31 -6.35 3.48
CA GLU A 156 3.62 -6.62 2.08
C GLU A 156 3.21 -8.07 1.75
N VAL A 157 2.34 -8.24 0.79
CA VAL A 157 1.85 -9.56 0.36
C VAL A 157 2.51 -10.06 -0.92
N GLY A 158 3.41 -9.27 -1.46
CA GLY A 158 4.16 -9.56 -2.68
C GLY A 158 4.57 -8.27 -3.35
N LYS A 159 5.70 -8.28 -4.01
CA LYS A 159 6.28 -7.14 -4.68
C LYS A 159 6.41 -7.41 -6.17
N SER A 160 6.06 -6.44 -7.00
CA SER A 160 6.38 -6.48 -8.41
C SER A 160 7.89 -6.34 -8.59
N ILE A 161 8.46 -7.19 -9.43
CA ILE A 161 9.85 -7.10 -9.84
C ILE A 161 9.88 -6.36 -11.16
N GLU A 162 10.73 -5.35 -11.27
CA GLU A 162 11.02 -4.70 -12.54
C GLU A 162 11.93 -5.61 -13.35
N ILE A 163 11.47 -6.01 -14.53
CA ILE A 163 12.22 -6.82 -15.47
C ILE A 163 12.31 -6.10 -16.81
N LEU A 164 13.46 -6.21 -17.43
CA LEU A 164 13.68 -5.72 -18.77
C LEU A 164 13.36 -6.82 -19.79
N TYR A 165 12.31 -6.61 -20.60
CA TYR A 165 12.05 -7.41 -21.77
C TYR A 165 12.66 -6.73 -22.99
N TYR A 166 13.38 -7.50 -23.80
CA TYR A 166 13.93 -7.01 -25.05
C TYR A 166 13.82 -8.07 -26.15
N ASN A 167 13.73 -7.61 -27.40
CA ASN A 167 13.75 -8.49 -28.56
C ASN A 167 15.19 -8.81 -28.93
N LYS A 168 15.58 -10.06 -28.69
CA LYS A 168 16.96 -10.53 -28.90
C LYS A 168 17.36 -10.50 -30.36
N ASP A 169 16.45 -10.89 -31.27
CA ASP A 169 16.74 -10.92 -32.71
C ASP A 169 16.99 -9.50 -33.23
N TRP A 170 16.20 -8.55 -32.74
CA TRP A 170 16.38 -7.15 -33.09
C TRP A 170 17.71 -6.56 -32.58
N LEU A 171 18.14 -6.94 -31.37
CA LEU A 171 19.46 -6.55 -30.88
C LEU A 171 20.58 -7.12 -31.77
N ASN A 172 20.48 -8.38 -32.16
CA ASN A 172 21.41 -9.04 -33.05
C ASN A 172 21.50 -8.36 -34.44
N GLU A 173 20.35 -8.01 -35.04
CA GLU A 173 20.29 -7.23 -36.30
C GLU A 173 21.00 -5.87 -36.20
N LEU A 174 20.95 -5.24 -35.02
CA LEU A 174 21.60 -3.97 -34.73
C LEU A 174 23.09 -4.12 -34.35
N GLY A 175 23.59 -5.36 -34.24
CA GLY A 175 24.94 -5.66 -33.81
C GLY A 175 25.20 -5.31 -32.35
N LEU A 176 24.19 -5.48 -31.49
CA LEU A 176 24.25 -5.20 -30.08
C LEU A 176 24.20 -6.50 -29.27
N ASP A 177 24.98 -6.55 -28.19
CA ASP A 177 24.98 -7.67 -27.25
C ASP A 177 23.77 -7.63 -26.30
N ASP A 178 23.47 -8.76 -25.67
CA ASP A 178 22.45 -8.87 -24.62
C ASP A 178 22.79 -7.90 -23.44
N PRO A 179 21.86 -6.99 -23.06
CA PRO A 179 22.11 -6.04 -22.00
C PRO A 179 22.02 -6.74 -20.63
N LYS A 180 23.16 -6.97 -19.99
CA LYS A 180 23.22 -7.59 -18.65
C LYS A 180 22.82 -6.64 -17.51
N HIS A 181 22.86 -5.32 -17.77
CA HIS A 181 22.57 -4.27 -16.80
C HIS A 181 21.94 -3.06 -17.51
N LEU A 182 21.11 -2.32 -16.79
CA LEU A 182 20.46 -1.10 -17.30
C LEU A 182 21.50 -0.10 -17.89
N GLN A 183 22.65 0.04 -17.27
CA GLN A 183 23.73 0.93 -17.76
C GLN A 183 24.25 0.52 -19.14
N ILE A 184 24.37 -0.80 -19.40
CA ILE A 184 24.77 -1.31 -20.70
C ILE A 184 23.71 -0.97 -21.74
N LEU A 185 22.44 -1.20 -21.43
CA LEU A 185 21.32 -0.83 -22.31
C LEU A 185 21.32 0.67 -22.64
N LEU A 186 21.46 1.52 -21.65
CA LEU A 186 21.51 3.00 -21.85
C LEU A 186 22.67 3.40 -22.77
N LYS A 187 23.84 2.77 -22.57
CA LYS A 187 25.02 3.01 -23.43
C LYS A 187 24.77 2.57 -24.88
N GLN A 188 24.16 1.40 -25.07
CA GLN A 188 23.80 0.88 -26.39
C GLN A 188 22.76 1.77 -27.09
N LEU A 189 21.72 2.22 -26.38
CA LEU A 189 20.72 3.15 -26.91
C LEU A 189 21.34 4.49 -27.31
N ALA A 190 22.27 5.02 -26.50
CA ALA A 190 22.99 6.24 -26.84
C ALA A 190 23.85 6.07 -28.13
N GLN A 191 24.51 4.92 -28.30
CA GLN A 191 25.24 4.61 -29.52
C GLN A 191 24.34 4.53 -30.76
N LEU A 192 23.15 3.92 -30.63
CA LEU A 192 22.15 3.88 -31.71
C LEU A 192 21.66 5.28 -32.09
N GLN A 193 21.42 6.13 -31.10
CA GLN A 193 21.01 7.51 -31.34
C GLN A 193 22.09 8.29 -32.11
N ILE A 194 23.35 8.15 -31.75
CA ILE A 194 24.49 8.74 -32.45
C ILE A 194 24.57 8.25 -33.90
N LYS A 195 24.50 6.92 -34.11
CA LYS A 195 24.50 6.33 -35.47
C LYS A 195 23.36 6.88 -36.32
N THR A 196 22.17 7.02 -35.74
CA THR A 196 20.99 7.56 -36.45
C THR A 196 21.16 9.03 -36.82
N LEU A 197 21.73 9.84 -35.92
CA LEU A 197 22.00 11.23 -36.16
C LEU A 197 23.07 11.42 -37.24
N VAL A 198 24.15 10.64 -37.19
CA VAL A 198 25.20 10.65 -38.23
C VAL A 198 24.65 10.24 -39.59
N ALA A 199 23.82 9.20 -39.64
CA ALA A 199 23.17 8.75 -40.89
C ALA A 199 22.23 9.83 -41.47
N LYS A 200 21.49 10.54 -40.63
CA LYS A 200 20.66 11.67 -41.08
C LYS A 200 21.51 12.84 -41.59
N TRP A 201 22.57 13.16 -40.91
CA TRP A 201 23.48 14.23 -41.32
C TRP A 201 24.16 13.90 -42.66
N VAL A 202 24.71 12.70 -42.83
CA VAL A 202 25.30 12.26 -44.10
C VAL A 202 24.28 12.33 -45.24
N ARG A 203 23.04 11.87 -45.00
CA ARG A 203 21.97 11.92 -46.01
C ARG A 203 21.62 13.35 -46.43
N SER A 204 21.59 14.29 -45.48
CA SER A 204 21.36 15.71 -45.80
C SER A 204 22.48 16.29 -46.68
N GLN A 205 23.75 15.98 -46.38
CA GLN A 205 24.88 16.45 -47.20
C GLN A 205 24.84 15.92 -48.63
N VAL A 206 24.38 14.67 -48.83
CA VAL A 206 24.26 14.06 -50.17
C VAL A 206 23.12 14.69 -50.96
N THR A 207 22.06 15.14 -50.27
CA THR A 207 20.89 15.73 -50.91
C THR A 207 21.21 17.18 -51.39
N ASP A 208 22.03 17.90 -50.65
CA ASP A 208 22.40 19.30 -50.93
C ASP A 208 23.51 19.41 -52.00
N MET A 209 24.08 18.27 -52.48
CA MET A 209 25.06 18.24 -53.54
C MET A 209 24.46 17.94 -54.93
N LYS A 210 23.15 17.89 -55.08
CA LYS A 210 22.41 17.73 -56.32
C LYS A 210 21.71 19.05 -56.68
#